data_f9722ab45b6815c1018ab582ec658ee3
#
_entry.id   f9722ab45b6815c1018ab582ec658ee3
#
_cell.length_a   1.000
_cell.length_b   1.000
_cell.length_c   1.000
_cell.angle_alpha   90.00
_cell.angle_beta   90.00
_cell.angle_gamma   90.00
#
_symmetry.space_group_name_H-M   'P 1'
#
loop_
_entity.id
_entity.type
_entity.pdbx_description
1 polymer ?
#
loop_
_entity_poly.entity_id
_entity_poly.type
_entity_poly.pdbx_seq_one_letter_code
_entity_poly.pdbx_strand_id
1 'polypeptide(L)'
;DLVRSRGLGDVYKRQAQYPFGYALAPLVEKTDDGDGVIEIDDADEQQTVTLAIDEVKASLAEDQEVEVFVATDQRGDLYATMKKPLIQVGETKVLKAVSATNFGAFFEWGLDNDLLVPNDYQAQPVNPGMYYVVHTFFDDKTQRILGATKLHYFLKEGSAYLSEGDTVECLVYAKTDLGFKVVINEKSLGLIFHSDAFKPLKVGQATEGVIKTIREDGKVDVALQRVDKGGRDALQQAILDDLEAHGGISTLTDKSAPDAIYSHFNVSKAAYKKALGALYKQKKITLSPDAVRLIK
;
A
#
# COMPACT_ATOMS: atom_id res chain seq x y z
N ASP A 1 18.12 -20.71 -7.88
CA ASP A 1 17.16 -19.60 -7.85
C ASP A 1 17.46 -18.56 -6.77
N LEU A 2 18.75 -18.27 -6.57
CA LEU A 2 19.27 -17.24 -5.66
C LEU A 2 18.78 -15.81 -5.96
N VAL A 3 18.17 -15.62 -7.13
CA VAL A 3 17.68 -14.33 -7.61
C VAL A 3 16.29 -13.97 -7.08
N ARG A 4 15.49 -14.96 -6.65
CA ARG A 4 14.11 -14.75 -6.16
C ARG A 4 14.01 -14.38 -4.68
N SER A 5 15.07 -14.60 -3.91
CA SER A 5 15.12 -14.29 -2.47
C SER A 5 15.81 -12.96 -2.17
N ARG A 6 16.02 -12.10 -3.16
CA ARG A 6 16.69 -10.80 -2.96
C ARG A 6 15.74 -9.83 -2.31
N GLY A 7 15.79 -9.78 -0.99
CA GLY A 7 15.00 -8.90 -0.16
C GLY A 7 15.74 -8.52 1.12
N LEU A 8 15.21 -7.58 1.87
CA LEU A 8 15.73 -7.25 3.19
C LEU A 8 15.54 -8.45 4.14
N GLY A 9 16.59 -8.83 4.85
CA GLY A 9 16.55 -9.95 5.79
C GLY A 9 17.24 -11.21 5.28
N ASP A 10 17.85 -11.17 4.11
CA ASP A 10 18.70 -12.25 3.68
C ASP A 10 19.96 -12.28 4.55
N VAL A 11 20.19 -13.42 5.20
CA VAL A 11 21.35 -13.61 6.06
C VAL A 11 22.48 -14.16 5.22
N TYR A 12 23.62 -13.49 5.28
CA TYR A 12 24.84 -13.84 4.58
C TYR A 12 25.96 -14.11 5.58
N LYS A 13 26.91 -14.96 5.22
CA LYS A 13 28.15 -15.18 5.98
C LYS A 13 29.34 -14.48 5.33
N ARG A 14 30.16 -13.83 6.15
CA ARG A 14 31.45 -13.30 5.72
C ARG A 14 32.40 -14.45 5.33
N GLN A 15 32.82 -14.45 4.07
CA GLN A 15 33.81 -15.43 3.56
C GLN A 15 35.21 -14.86 3.54
N ALA A 16 35.38 -13.61 3.12
CA ALA A 16 36.66 -12.98 2.98
C ALA A 16 36.61 -11.48 3.29
N GLN A 17 37.78 -10.89 3.56
CA GLN A 17 37.94 -9.45 3.71
C GLN A 17 38.95 -8.95 2.69
N TYR A 18 38.61 -7.86 2.03
CA TYR A 18 39.44 -7.14 1.08
C TYR A 18 39.63 -5.69 1.56
N PRO A 19 40.63 -4.94 1.04
CA PRO A 19 40.83 -3.54 1.42
C PRO A 19 39.61 -2.63 1.19
N PHE A 20 38.71 -3.00 0.26
CA PHE A 20 37.52 -2.25 -0.13
C PHE A 20 36.23 -2.77 0.50
N GLY A 21 36.20 -3.95 1.11
CA GLY A 21 34.99 -4.53 1.68
C GLY A 21 35.11 -6.00 2.06
N TYR A 22 33.93 -6.58 2.32
CA TYR A 22 33.77 -7.98 2.68
C TYR A 22 33.07 -8.74 1.57
N ALA A 23 33.58 -9.94 1.24
CA ALA A 23 32.83 -10.89 0.42
C ALA A 23 31.89 -11.68 1.32
N LEU A 24 30.62 -11.69 0.95
CA LEU A 24 29.55 -12.36 1.67
C LEU A 24 28.98 -13.47 0.78
N ALA A 25 28.75 -14.66 1.35
CA ALA A 25 28.03 -15.76 0.71
C ALA A 25 26.65 -15.94 1.35
N PRO A 26 25.61 -16.30 0.58
CA PRO A 26 24.28 -16.55 1.12
C PRO A 26 24.29 -17.75 2.07
N LEU A 27 23.50 -17.67 3.16
CA LEU A 27 23.20 -18.82 3.99
C LEU A 27 22.15 -19.66 3.25
N VAL A 28 22.52 -20.87 2.89
CA VAL A 28 21.57 -21.86 2.38
C VAL A 28 20.96 -22.55 3.60
N GLU A 29 19.72 -22.26 3.97
CA GLU A 29 18.98 -23.06 4.94
C GLU A 29 18.79 -24.46 4.37
N LYS A 30 19.32 -25.49 5.03
CA LYS A 30 18.99 -26.88 4.75
C LYS A 30 17.55 -27.08 5.21
N THR A 31 16.61 -27.19 4.30
CA THR A 31 15.27 -27.72 4.61
C THR A 31 15.44 -29.19 4.95
N ASP A 32 15.17 -29.54 6.21
CA ASP A 32 15.20 -30.90 6.73
C ASP A 32 13.91 -31.63 6.30
N ASP A 33 13.78 -31.92 5.02
CA ASP A 33 12.83 -32.89 4.51
C ASP A 33 13.54 -34.24 4.44
N GLY A 34 13.35 -35.02 5.50
CA GLY A 34 14.01 -36.29 5.75
C GLY A 34 14.09 -37.23 4.52
N ASP A 35 15.29 -37.56 4.20
CA ASP A 35 15.85 -38.56 3.30
C ASP A 35 16.62 -37.96 2.11
N GLY A 36 17.87 -37.70 2.33
CA GLY A 36 18.83 -37.40 1.28
C GLY A 36 19.74 -36.23 1.62
N VAL A 37 20.95 -36.54 2.08
CA VAL A 37 22.08 -35.59 2.09
C VAL A 37 22.34 -35.22 0.63
N ILE A 38 21.84 -34.05 0.20
CA ILE A 38 22.34 -33.43 -1.02
C ILE A 38 23.64 -32.75 -0.61
N GLU A 39 24.75 -33.43 -0.83
CA GLU A 39 26.06 -32.80 -0.92
C GLU A 39 25.95 -31.82 -2.08
N ILE A 40 25.93 -30.52 -1.78
CA ILE A 40 26.10 -29.49 -2.78
C ILE A 40 27.55 -29.61 -3.22
N ASP A 41 27.73 -30.06 -4.45
CA ASP A 41 29.02 -30.13 -5.13
C ASP A 41 29.69 -28.73 -5.01
N ASP A 42 30.94 -28.67 -4.55
CA ASP A 42 31.76 -27.45 -4.38
C ASP A 42 31.99 -26.68 -5.71
N ALA A 43 31.33 -27.04 -6.79
CA ALA A 43 31.52 -26.54 -8.13
C ALA A 43 30.55 -25.41 -8.56
N ASP A 44 29.47 -25.14 -7.85
CA ASP A 44 28.73 -23.91 -8.08
C ASP A 44 29.45 -22.80 -7.34
N GLU A 45 30.19 -21.96 -8.06
CA GLU A 45 30.73 -20.68 -7.58
C GLU A 45 29.62 -19.95 -6.85
N GLN A 46 29.59 -20.06 -5.52
CA GLN A 46 28.63 -19.36 -4.68
C GLN A 46 28.80 -17.89 -5.03
N GLN A 47 27.81 -17.33 -5.68
CA GLN A 47 27.87 -15.94 -6.14
C GLN A 47 27.98 -15.04 -4.92
N THR A 48 29.23 -14.71 -4.56
CA THR A 48 29.54 -13.82 -3.45
C THR A 48 29.13 -12.39 -3.82
N VAL A 49 28.60 -11.67 -2.86
CA VAL A 49 28.29 -10.25 -2.98
C VAL A 49 29.26 -9.43 -2.14
N THR A 50 29.58 -8.23 -2.59
CA THR A 50 30.50 -7.35 -1.87
C THR A 50 29.72 -6.38 -0.99
N LEU A 51 30.05 -6.35 0.32
CA LEU A 51 29.63 -5.33 1.27
C LEU A 51 30.76 -4.33 1.45
N ALA A 52 30.54 -3.04 1.21
CA ALA A 52 31.55 -2.01 1.35
C ALA A 52 32.01 -1.86 2.80
N ILE A 53 33.32 -1.62 3.01
CA ILE A 53 33.93 -1.59 4.34
C ILE A 53 33.43 -0.44 5.21
N ASP A 54 33.05 0.67 4.60
CA ASP A 54 32.56 1.89 5.25
C ASP A 54 31.10 1.77 5.73
N GLU A 55 30.36 0.76 5.26
CA GLU A 55 29.02 0.47 5.77
C GLU A 55 29.02 -0.27 7.10
N VAL A 56 30.17 -0.84 7.50
CA VAL A 56 30.27 -1.67 8.69
C VAL A 56 30.93 -0.90 9.82
N LYS A 57 30.23 -0.70 10.93
CA LYS A 57 30.72 0.06 12.10
C LYS A 57 31.85 -0.66 12.86
N ALA A 58 31.88 -1.99 12.80
CA ALA A 58 32.91 -2.81 13.46
C ALA A 58 33.35 -3.91 12.50
N SER A 59 34.63 -4.29 12.55
CA SER A 59 35.17 -5.38 11.73
C SER A 59 34.35 -6.67 11.92
N LEU A 60 33.91 -7.27 10.81
CA LEU A 60 33.21 -8.55 10.84
C LEU A 60 34.21 -9.68 11.09
N ALA A 61 33.86 -10.61 11.97
CA ALA A 61 34.64 -11.83 12.14
C ALA A 61 34.42 -12.80 10.96
N GLU A 62 35.32 -13.72 10.73
CA GLU A 62 35.14 -14.80 9.75
C GLU A 62 33.92 -15.64 10.11
N ASP A 63 33.16 -16.07 9.13
CA ASP A 63 31.86 -16.77 9.27
C ASP A 63 30.77 -16.02 10.06
N GLN A 64 30.99 -14.73 10.36
CA GLN A 64 29.96 -13.93 11.00
C GLN A 64 28.76 -13.76 10.07
N GLU A 65 27.57 -13.99 10.63
CA GLU A 65 26.29 -13.76 9.95
C GLU A 65 25.94 -12.26 9.95
N VAL A 66 25.50 -11.77 8.79
CA VAL A 66 25.14 -10.37 8.59
C VAL A 66 23.85 -10.30 7.78
N GLU A 67 22.88 -9.55 8.28
CA GLU A 67 21.64 -9.23 7.53
C GLU A 67 21.94 -8.07 6.59
N VAL A 68 21.78 -8.29 5.30
CA VAL A 68 22.04 -7.28 4.26
C VAL A 68 20.91 -7.26 3.23
N PHE A 69 20.80 -6.15 2.52
CA PHE A 69 20.01 -6.03 1.30
C PHE A 69 20.93 -6.18 0.09
N VAL A 70 20.56 -7.01 -0.87
CA VAL A 70 21.32 -7.19 -2.11
C VAL A 70 20.65 -6.46 -3.25
N ALA A 71 21.40 -5.60 -3.91
CA ALA A 71 20.95 -4.82 -5.05
C ALA A 71 21.94 -4.93 -6.21
N THR A 72 21.58 -4.38 -7.36
CA THR A 72 22.47 -4.22 -8.51
C THR A 72 22.88 -2.76 -8.65
N ASP A 73 24.14 -2.54 -8.96
CA ASP A 73 24.67 -1.22 -9.28
C ASP A 73 24.26 -0.78 -10.71
N GLN A 74 24.76 0.38 -11.16
CA GLN A 74 24.48 0.92 -12.49
C GLN A 74 25.05 0.04 -13.63
N ARG A 75 26.07 -0.77 -13.35
CA ARG A 75 26.67 -1.70 -14.33
C ARG A 75 25.95 -3.04 -14.37
N GLY A 76 25.11 -3.32 -13.36
CA GLY A 76 24.42 -4.59 -13.20
C GLY A 76 25.14 -5.56 -12.27
N ASP A 77 26.23 -5.11 -11.62
CA ASP A 77 26.97 -5.92 -10.67
C ASP A 77 26.22 -5.95 -9.32
N LEU A 78 26.24 -7.12 -8.66
CA LEU A 78 25.61 -7.31 -7.35
C LEU A 78 26.44 -6.70 -6.24
N TYR A 79 25.80 -5.99 -5.35
CA TYR A 79 26.42 -5.52 -4.10
C TYR A 79 25.47 -5.72 -2.91
N ALA A 80 26.06 -5.87 -1.72
CA ALA A 80 25.33 -5.90 -0.46
C ALA A 80 25.40 -4.53 0.22
N THR A 81 24.36 -4.17 0.94
CA THR A 81 24.32 -2.95 1.76
C THR A 81 23.58 -3.21 3.07
N MET A 82 24.02 -2.56 4.15
CA MET A 82 23.32 -2.55 5.43
C MET A 82 22.20 -1.50 5.48
N LYS A 83 22.08 -0.67 4.45
CA LYS A 83 21.00 0.32 4.33
C LYS A 83 19.66 -0.40 4.09
N LYS A 84 18.63 0.08 4.77
CA LYS A 84 17.27 -0.46 4.59
C LYS A 84 16.55 0.33 3.49
N PRO A 85 16.13 -0.31 2.39
CA PRO A 85 15.35 0.37 1.39
C PRO A 85 13.97 0.77 1.95
N LEU A 86 13.40 1.85 1.42
CA LEU A 86 12.05 2.30 1.75
C LEU A 86 10.98 1.31 1.28
N ILE A 87 11.30 0.50 0.28
CA ILE A 87 10.42 -0.49 -0.33
C ILE A 87 11.23 -1.73 -0.71
N GLN A 88 10.68 -2.91 -0.46
CA GLN A 88 11.28 -4.21 -0.82
C GLN A 88 10.64 -4.79 -2.08
N VAL A 89 11.26 -5.80 -2.68
CA VAL A 89 10.71 -6.49 -3.85
C VAL A 89 9.36 -7.12 -3.51
N GLY A 90 8.37 -6.86 -4.37
CA GLY A 90 7.00 -7.33 -4.18
C GLY A 90 6.11 -6.42 -3.34
N GLU A 91 6.65 -5.37 -2.73
CA GLU A 91 5.86 -4.38 -1.98
C GLU A 91 5.34 -3.25 -2.88
N THR A 92 4.33 -2.56 -2.35
CA THR A 92 3.72 -1.39 -3.00
C THR A 92 3.67 -0.23 -2.01
N LYS A 93 4.44 0.82 -2.25
CA LYS A 93 4.52 2.00 -1.37
C LYS A 93 4.54 3.31 -2.13
N VAL A 94 4.43 4.40 -1.40
CA VAL A 94 4.54 5.75 -1.93
C VAL A 94 6.00 6.15 -1.96
N LEU A 95 6.52 6.48 -3.15
CA LEU A 95 7.87 6.97 -3.33
C LEU A 95 7.86 8.33 -4.03
N LYS A 96 8.91 9.11 -3.78
CA LYS A 96 9.13 10.42 -4.41
C LYS A 96 9.95 10.24 -5.69
N ALA A 97 9.47 10.78 -6.79
CA ALA A 97 10.25 10.85 -8.02
C ALA A 97 11.37 11.89 -7.89
N VAL A 98 12.60 11.48 -8.19
CA VAL A 98 13.81 12.33 -8.14
C VAL A 98 14.05 12.95 -9.50
N SER A 99 14.01 12.14 -10.56
CA SER A 99 14.30 12.58 -11.92
C SER A 99 13.49 11.78 -12.95
N ALA A 100 13.38 12.33 -14.15
CA ALA A 100 12.78 11.66 -15.30
C ALA A 100 13.66 11.84 -16.53
N THR A 101 13.83 10.77 -17.28
CA THR A 101 14.66 10.69 -18.50
C THR A 101 13.85 10.14 -19.68
N ASN A 102 14.47 10.03 -20.85
CA ASN A 102 13.83 9.46 -22.03
C ASN A 102 13.55 7.95 -21.94
N PHE A 103 14.16 7.22 -21.01
CA PHE A 103 13.98 5.77 -20.84
C PHE A 103 13.22 5.39 -19.57
N GLY A 104 13.07 6.30 -18.60
CA GLY A 104 12.36 6.03 -17.38
C GLY A 104 12.48 7.14 -16.34
N ALA A 105 11.87 6.95 -15.21
CA ALA A 105 11.94 7.84 -14.05
C ALA A 105 12.64 7.14 -12.89
N PHE A 106 13.32 7.93 -12.07
CA PHE A 106 14.06 7.48 -10.91
C PHE A 106 13.38 7.93 -9.63
N PHE A 107 13.29 7.02 -8.68
CA PHE A 107 12.59 7.22 -7.41
C PHE A 107 13.52 7.00 -6.23
N GLU A 108 13.44 7.88 -5.24
CA GLU A 108 14.12 7.74 -3.97
C GLU A 108 13.60 6.49 -3.24
N TRP A 109 14.49 5.54 -2.96
CA TRP A 109 14.11 4.32 -2.26
C TRP A 109 15.01 3.97 -1.05
N GLY A 110 15.87 4.93 -0.65
CA GLY A 110 16.68 4.82 0.56
C GLY A 110 18.05 4.17 0.35
N LEU A 111 18.42 3.82 -0.87
CA LEU A 111 19.73 3.32 -1.25
C LEU A 111 20.53 4.39 -2.00
N ASP A 112 21.82 4.12 -2.30
CA ASP A 112 22.69 5.07 -3.01
C ASP A 112 22.27 5.29 -4.47
N ASN A 113 21.71 4.26 -5.09
CA ASN A 113 21.14 4.37 -6.43
C ASN A 113 19.61 4.48 -6.32
N ASP A 114 19.02 5.39 -7.09
CA ASP A 114 17.58 5.53 -7.17
C ASP A 114 16.91 4.35 -7.89
N LEU A 115 15.68 4.01 -7.50
CA LEU A 115 14.89 2.97 -8.13
C LEU A 115 14.41 3.40 -9.52
N LEU A 116 14.77 2.67 -10.55
CA LEU A 116 14.31 2.91 -11.91
C LEU A 116 12.89 2.39 -12.13
N VAL A 117 12.02 3.24 -12.65
CA VAL A 117 10.70 2.89 -13.22
C VAL A 117 10.76 3.15 -14.72
N PRO A 118 10.95 2.12 -15.58
CA PRO A 118 11.00 2.29 -17.04
C PRO A 118 9.68 2.83 -17.59
N ASN A 119 9.73 3.52 -18.74
CA ASN A 119 8.56 4.13 -19.36
C ASN A 119 7.42 3.14 -19.61
N ASP A 120 7.74 1.89 -19.99
CA ASP A 120 6.76 0.84 -20.23
C ASP A 120 5.97 0.45 -18.99
N TYR A 121 6.53 0.69 -17.80
CA TYR A 121 5.90 0.44 -16.51
C TYR A 121 5.30 1.68 -15.86
N GLN A 122 5.30 2.85 -16.54
CA GLN A 122 4.67 4.07 -16.06
C GLN A 122 3.21 4.16 -16.53
N ALA A 123 2.27 4.33 -15.59
CA ALA A 123 0.84 4.53 -15.90
C ALA A 123 0.58 5.89 -16.59
N GLN A 124 1.42 6.87 -16.29
CA GLN A 124 1.44 8.22 -16.87
C GLN A 124 2.85 8.78 -16.76
N PRO A 125 3.20 9.81 -17.55
CA PRO A 125 4.49 10.50 -17.41
C PRO A 125 4.74 10.96 -15.99
N VAL A 126 5.95 10.69 -15.49
CA VAL A 126 6.35 11.01 -14.13
C VAL A 126 6.95 12.41 -14.08
N ASN A 127 6.48 13.22 -13.14
CA ASN A 127 7.02 14.55 -12.86
C ASN A 127 7.95 14.50 -11.63
N PRO A 128 9.22 14.90 -11.76
CA PRO A 128 10.14 14.97 -10.63
C PRO A 128 9.59 15.82 -9.47
N GLY A 129 9.89 15.40 -8.25
CA GLY A 129 9.43 16.05 -7.02
C GLY A 129 8.04 15.59 -6.56
N MET A 130 7.28 14.90 -7.39
CA MET A 130 5.95 14.39 -7.05
C MET A 130 6.03 12.98 -6.46
N TYR A 131 4.98 12.61 -5.73
CA TYR A 131 4.84 11.28 -5.11
C TYR A 131 3.93 10.38 -5.92
N TYR A 132 4.32 9.12 -6.07
CA TYR A 132 3.58 8.09 -6.79
C TYR A 132 3.52 6.81 -5.99
N VAL A 133 2.48 6.01 -6.20
CA VAL A 133 2.43 4.65 -5.69
C VAL A 133 3.20 3.75 -6.65
N VAL A 134 4.24 3.12 -6.15
CA VAL A 134 5.17 2.28 -6.92
C VAL A 134 5.14 0.87 -6.35
N HIS A 135 5.06 -0.11 -7.22
CA HIS A 135 5.28 -1.53 -6.94
C HIS A 135 6.67 -1.93 -7.40
N THR A 136 7.39 -2.67 -6.59
CA THR A 136 8.74 -3.16 -6.94
C THR A 136 8.69 -4.61 -7.36
N PHE A 137 9.48 -4.96 -8.37
CA PHE A 137 9.59 -6.31 -8.86
C PHE A 137 11.02 -6.59 -9.34
N PHE A 138 11.35 -7.88 -9.40
CA PHE A 138 12.60 -8.31 -10.01
C PHE A 138 12.36 -8.59 -11.50
N ASP A 139 13.19 -7.99 -12.36
CA ASP A 139 13.14 -8.19 -13.79
C ASP A 139 14.17 -9.24 -14.22
N ASP A 140 13.69 -10.43 -14.58
CA ASP A 140 14.54 -11.55 -14.98
C ASP A 140 15.40 -11.26 -16.23
N LYS A 141 14.98 -10.31 -17.08
CA LYS A 141 15.70 -9.97 -18.33
C LYS A 141 16.94 -9.11 -18.05
N THR A 142 16.79 -8.14 -17.18
CA THR A 142 17.88 -7.21 -16.84
C THR A 142 18.60 -7.58 -15.56
N GLN A 143 18.10 -8.60 -14.81
CA GLN A 143 18.61 -9.03 -13.51
C GLN A 143 18.64 -7.87 -12.49
N ARG A 144 17.63 -6.98 -12.54
CA ARG A 144 17.53 -5.78 -11.69
C ARG A 144 16.20 -5.70 -10.96
N ILE A 145 16.23 -5.02 -9.82
CA ILE A 145 15.01 -4.58 -9.15
C ILE A 145 14.53 -3.32 -9.85
N LEU A 146 13.30 -3.35 -10.34
CA LEU A 146 12.63 -2.25 -11.02
C LEU A 146 11.36 -1.86 -10.29
N GLY A 147 10.89 -0.65 -10.54
CA GLY A 147 9.60 -0.17 -10.08
C GLY A 147 8.57 -0.07 -11.20
N ALA A 148 7.29 -0.07 -10.82
CA ALA A 148 6.18 0.13 -11.72
C ALA A 148 5.10 1.00 -11.08
N THR A 149 4.53 1.94 -11.83
CA THR A 149 3.29 2.65 -11.47
C THR A 149 2.07 2.07 -12.19
N LYS A 150 2.26 1.18 -13.20
CA LYS A 150 1.21 0.35 -13.81
C LYS A 150 0.92 -0.85 -12.92
N LEU A 151 0.26 -0.63 -11.79
CA LEU A 151 0.06 -1.65 -10.75
C LEU A 151 -0.70 -2.89 -11.23
N HIS A 152 -1.57 -2.75 -12.24
CA HIS A 152 -2.38 -3.86 -12.78
C HIS A 152 -1.56 -4.95 -13.49
N TYR A 153 -0.26 -4.73 -13.73
CA TYR A 153 0.62 -5.78 -14.23
C TYR A 153 1.06 -6.76 -13.13
N PHE A 154 1.01 -6.33 -11.88
CA PHE A 154 1.56 -7.06 -10.73
C PHE A 154 0.50 -7.41 -9.69
N LEU A 155 -0.49 -6.54 -9.50
CA LEU A 155 -1.56 -6.71 -8.53
C LEU A 155 -2.84 -7.17 -9.24
N LYS A 156 -3.53 -8.14 -8.66
CA LYS A 156 -4.75 -8.72 -9.25
C LYS A 156 -5.95 -7.80 -9.01
N GLU A 157 -6.82 -7.69 -10.02
CA GLU A 157 -8.18 -7.23 -9.82
C GLU A 157 -8.96 -8.36 -9.15
N GLY A 158 -9.34 -8.18 -7.89
CA GLY A 158 -10.04 -9.19 -7.09
C GLY A 158 -9.11 -10.18 -6.37
N SER A 159 -9.66 -10.90 -5.42
CA SER A 159 -8.94 -11.93 -4.71
C SER A 159 -9.88 -12.90 -4.00
N ALA A 160 -9.51 -14.18 -4.04
CA ALA A 160 -10.21 -15.25 -3.34
C ALA A 160 -10.14 -15.14 -1.79
N TYR A 161 -9.28 -14.25 -1.25
CA TYR A 161 -9.16 -14.03 0.20
C TYR A 161 -9.99 -12.85 0.72
N LEU A 162 -10.69 -12.09 -0.15
CA LEU A 162 -11.54 -10.98 0.22
C LEU A 162 -13.01 -11.42 0.25
N SER A 163 -13.75 -10.94 1.24
CA SER A 163 -15.18 -11.15 1.38
C SER A 163 -15.91 -9.82 1.56
N GLU A 164 -17.16 -9.74 1.11
CA GLU A 164 -17.99 -8.55 1.35
C GLU A 164 -18.19 -8.33 2.84
N GLY A 165 -17.96 -7.09 3.28
CA GLY A 165 -17.98 -6.70 4.69
C GLY A 165 -16.63 -6.74 5.40
N ASP A 166 -15.57 -7.28 4.77
CA ASP A 166 -14.22 -7.25 5.34
C ASP A 166 -13.71 -5.82 5.46
N THR A 167 -13.07 -5.53 6.58
CA THR A 167 -12.29 -4.31 6.79
C THR A 167 -10.91 -4.50 6.20
N VAL A 168 -10.46 -3.55 5.39
CA VAL A 168 -9.21 -3.64 4.62
C VAL A 168 -8.43 -2.34 4.66
N GLU A 169 -7.12 -2.44 4.56
CA GLU A 169 -6.25 -1.29 4.34
C GLU A 169 -6.24 -0.92 2.85
N CYS A 170 -6.39 0.37 2.57
CA CYS A 170 -6.43 0.91 1.22
C CYS A 170 -5.35 1.98 1.03
N LEU A 171 -4.56 1.85 -0.02
CA LEU A 171 -3.62 2.89 -0.47
C LEU A 171 -4.14 3.47 -1.79
N VAL A 172 -4.49 4.76 -1.78
CA VAL A 172 -5.00 5.44 -2.99
C VAL A 172 -3.87 5.65 -3.98
N TYR A 173 -3.99 5.09 -5.19
CA TYR A 173 -2.95 5.22 -6.21
C TYR A 173 -3.34 6.06 -7.43
N ALA A 174 -4.63 6.27 -7.68
CA ALA A 174 -5.10 7.15 -8.75
C ALA A 174 -6.48 7.72 -8.45
N LYS A 175 -6.75 8.92 -8.99
CA LYS A 175 -8.07 9.53 -9.04
C LYS A 175 -8.63 9.40 -10.46
N THR A 176 -9.90 9.05 -10.58
CA THR A 176 -10.64 8.92 -11.85
C THR A 176 -11.98 9.63 -11.76
N ASP A 177 -12.69 9.74 -12.87
CA ASP A 177 -14.04 10.33 -12.90
C ASP A 177 -15.06 9.50 -12.09
N LEU A 178 -14.83 8.19 -11.94
CA LEU A 178 -15.72 7.31 -11.16
C LEU A 178 -15.41 7.35 -9.66
N GLY A 179 -14.16 7.60 -9.28
CA GLY A 179 -13.72 7.52 -7.89
C GLY A 179 -12.21 7.40 -7.76
N PHE A 180 -11.79 6.75 -6.70
CA PHE A 180 -10.40 6.56 -6.33
C PHE A 180 -10.01 5.10 -6.50
N LYS A 181 -8.99 4.85 -7.31
CA LYS A 181 -8.37 3.52 -7.41
C LYS A 181 -7.49 3.29 -6.20
N VAL A 182 -7.61 2.13 -5.59
CA VAL A 182 -6.87 1.76 -4.36
C VAL A 182 -6.18 0.42 -4.51
N VAL A 183 -5.04 0.28 -3.82
CA VAL A 183 -4.43 -1.00 -3.51
C VAL A 183 -5.01 -1.48 -2.18
N ILE A 184 -5.50 -2.71 -2.14
CA ILE A 184 -6.14 -3.35 -1.00
C ILE A 184 -5.15 -4.34 -0.39
N ASN A 185 -4.83 -4.17 0.91
CA ASN A 185 -3.94 -5.05 1.67
C ASN A 185 -2.64 -5.40 0.91
N GLU A 186 -2.08 -4.43 0.18
CA GLU A 186 -0.86 -4.53 -0.66
C GLU A 186 -0.91 -5.56 -1.80
N LYS A 187 -2.03 -6.28 -2.01
CA LYS A 187 -2.12 -7.45 -2.90
C LYS A 187 -3.14 -7.32 -4.03
N SER A 188 -4.21 -6.57 -3.83
CA SER A 188 -5.31 -6.48 -4.78
C SER A 188 -5.63 -5.05 -5.17
N LEU A 189 -6.29 -4.88 -6.31
CA LEU A 189 -6.79 -3.58 -6.77
C LEU A 189 -8.28 -3.45 -6.50
N GLY A 190 -8.72 -2.23 -6.18
CA GLY A 190 -10.11 -1.91 -5.96
C GLY A 190 -10.47 -0.48 -6.34
N LEU A 191 -11.74 -0.16 -6.23
CA LEU A 191 -12.30 1.17 -6.51
C LEU A 191 -13.16 1.65 -5.35
N ILE A 192 -12.91 2.87 -4.89
CA ILE A 192 -13.80 3.61 -3.99
C ILE A 192 -14.52 4.63 -4.85
N PHE A 193 -15.83 4.44 -5.08
CA PHE A 193 -16.62 5.42 -5.82
C PHE A 193 -16.68 6.76 -5.07
N HIS A 194 -16.84 7.87 -5.81
CA HIS A 194 -17.02 9.19 -5.18
C HIS A 194 -18.22 9.22 -4.21
N SER A 195 -19.27 8.43 -4.48
CA SER A 195 -20.42 8.28 -3.58
C SER A 195 -20.12 7.56 -2.27
N ASP A 196 -19.10 6.72 -2.26
CA ASP A 196 -18.67 5.91 -1.10
C ASP A 196 -17.45 6.52 -0.38
N ALA A 197 -16.81 7.53 -1.01
CA ALA A 197 -15.76 8.36 -0.45
C ALA A 197 -16.37 9.65 0.11
N PHE A 198 -16.86 9.62 1.32
CA PHE A 198 -17.50 10.78 1.98
C PHE A 198 -16.52 11.92 2.31
N LYS A 199 -15.24 11.74 2.10
CA LYS A 199 -14.17 12.74 2.23
C LYS A 199 -13.30 12.75 0.97
N PRO A 200 -12.66 13.88 0.62
CA PRO A 200 -11.69 13.90 -0.46
C PRO A 200 -10.49 13.03 -0.10
N LEU A 201 -10.10 12.15 -1.01
CA LEU A 201 -8.89 11.34 -0.90
C LEU A 201 -7.80 11.89 -1.81
N LYS A 202 -6.55 11.71 -1.40
CA LYS A 202 -5.36 12.10 -2.17
C LYS A 202 -4.59 10.87 -2.61
N VAL A 203 -3.96 10.93 -3.77
CA VAL A 203 -3.01 9.89 -4.20
C VAL A 203 -1.87 9.79 -3.19
N GLY A 204 -1.50 8.56 -2.83
CA GLY A 204 -0.54 8.28 -1.76
C GLY A 204 -1.14 8.22 -0.36
N GLN A 205 -2.43 8.52 -0.19
CA GLN A 205 -3.08 8.45 1.12
C GLN A 205 -3.46 7.01 1.46
N ALA A 206 -3.03 6.55 2.65
CA ALA A 206 -3.55 5.35 3.27
C ALA A 206 -4.88 5.64 3.98
N THR A 207 -5.81 4.71 3.90
CA THR A 207 -7.12 4.79 4.56
C THR A 207 -7.67 3.39 4.79
N GLU A 208 -8.47 3.23 5.82
CA GLU A 208 -9.24 2.01 6.04
C GLU A 208 -10.52 2.05 5.22
N GLY A 209 -10.93 0.91 4.69
CA GLY A 209 -12.16 0.73 3.94
C GLY A 209 -12.85 -0.59 4.28
N VAL A 210 -14.04 -0.78 3.74
CA VAL A 210 -14.81 -2.02 3.87
C VAL A 210 -15.17 -2.52 2.48
N ILE A 211 -14.96 -3.80 2.20
CA ILE A 211 -15.37 -4.42 0.94
C ILE A 211 -16.89 -4.32 0.82
N LYS A 212 -17.34 -3.56 -0.17
CA LYS A 212 -18.77 -3.32 -0.41
C LYS A 212 -19.36 -4.38 -1.30
N THR A 213 -18.67 -4.72 -2.38
CA THR A 213 -19.11 -5.70 -3.37
C THR A 213 -17.91 -6.27 -4.10
N ILE A 214 -17.92 -7.58 -4.31
CA ILE A 214 -17.02 -8.27 -5.24
C ILE A 214 -17.87 -8.58 -6.46
N ARG A 215 -17.55 -7.94 -7.59
CA ARG A 215 -18.32 -8.08 -8.83
C ARG A 215 -18.06 -9.44 -9.50
N GLU A 216 -18.94 -9.85 -10.40
CA GLU A 216 -18.79 -11.09 -11.18
C GLU A 216 -17.53 -11.10 -12.05
N ASP A 217 -17.05 -9.92 -12.49
CA ASP A 217 -15.79 -9.75 -13.23
C ASP A 217 -14.55 -9.74 -12.31
N GLY A 218 -14.73 -10.00 -11.02
CA GLY A 218 -13.68 -10.05 -10.01
C GLY A 218 -13.27 -8.69 -9.43
N LYS A 219 -13.77 -7.56 -9.97
CA LYS A 219 -13.43 -6.23 -9.45
C LYS A 219 -14.01 -5.99 -8.07
N VAL A 220 -13.27 -5.27 -7.25
CA VAL A 220 -13.60 -5.01 -5.85
C VAL A 220 -14.01 -3.57 -5.67
N ASP A 221 -15.25 -3.36 -5.20
CA ASP A 221 -15.74 -2.05 -4.76
C ASP A 221 -15.56 -1.92 -3.26
N VAL A 222 -14.96 -0.82 -2.85
CA VAL A 222 -14.68 -0.50 -1.45
C VAL A 222 -15.46 0.73 -1.03
N ALA A 223 -15.97 0.74 0.19
CA ALA A 223 -16.58 1.91 0.82
C ALA A 223 -15.74 2.33 2.03
N LEU A 224 -15.69 3.63 2.34
CA LEU A 224 -14.99 4.12 3.54
C LEU A 224 -15.77 3.88 4.83
N GLN A 225 -17.00 3.38 4.74
CA GLN A 225 -17.87 3.08 5.89
C GLN A 225 -18.60 1.76 5.71
N ARG A 226 -18.79 1.03 6.80
CA ARG A 226 -19.68 -0.12 6.83
C ARG A 226 -21.12 0.32 6.51
N VAL A 227 -21.77 -0.38 5.58
CA VAL A 227 -23.19 -0.18 5.22
C VAL A 227 -24.06 -1.21 5.94
N ASP A 228 -23.66 -1.65 7.13
CA ASP A 228 -24.40 -2.63 7.93
C ASP A 228 -25.57 -2.00 8.72
N LYS A 229 -26.42 -2.85 9.28
CA LYS A 229 -27.55 -2.42 10.12
C LYS A 229 -27.06 -1.72 11.39
N GLY A 230 -26.00 -2.22 12.02
CA GLY A 230 -25.45 -1.67 13.26
C GLY A 230 -24.93 -0.24 13.10
N GLY A 231 -24.19 0.04 11.99
CA GLY A 231 -23.72 1.39 11.72
C GLY A 231 -24.84 2.38 11.39
N ARG A 232 -25.96 1.91 10.81
CA ARG A 232 -27.15 2.77 10.56
C ARG A 232 -27.88 3.12 11.86
N ASP A 233 -28.03 2.16 12.77
CA ASP A 233 -28.71 2.37 14.04
C ASP A 233 -27.86 3.25 14.96
N ALA A 234 -26.55 3.08 14.97
CA ALA A 234 -25.62 3.94 15.69
C ALA A 234 -25.64 5.39 15.18
N LEU A 235 -25.71 5.61 13.85
CA LEU A 235 -25.83 6.94 13.28
C LEU A 235 -27.19 7.60 13.61
N GLN A 236 -28.29 6.85 13.56
CA GLN A 236 -29.59 7.37 13.97
C GLN A 236 -29.59 7.79 15.44
N GLN A 237 -28.98 6.99 16.31
CA GLN A 237 -28.86 7.34 17.73
C GLN A 237 -27.99 8.59 17.91
N ALA A 238 -26.83 8.67 17.26
CA ALA A 238 -25.95 9.84 17.34
C ALA A 238 -26.67 11.15 16.87
N ILE A 239 -27.53 11.06 15.85
CA ILE A 239 -28.33 12.22 15.41
C ILE A 239 -29.37 12.61 16.48
N LEU A 240 -30.02 11.65 17.14
CA LEU A 240 -30.98 11.95 18.21
C LEU A 240 -30.27 12.57 19.42
N ASP A 241 -29.14 12.02 19.83
CA ASP A 241 -28.33 12.52 20.95
C ASP A 241 -27.84 13.96 20.68
N ASP A 242 -27.41 14.24 19.43
CA ASP A 242 -27.05 15.59 19.00
C ASP A 242 -28.22 16.57 19.07
N LEU A 243 -29.39 16.16 18.58
CA LEU A 243 -30.59 16.97 18.69
C LEU A 243 -30.97 17.26 20.15
N GLU A 244 -30.92 16.26 21.03
CA GLU A 244 -31.20 16.43 22.45
C GLU A 244 -30.22 17.40 23.11
N ALA A 245 -28.93 17.25 22.82
CA ALA A 245 -27.87 18.13 23.35
C ALA A 245 -28.02 19.58 22.89
N HIS A 246 -28.62 19.83 21.72
CA HIS A 246 -28.84 21.17 21.16
C HIS A 246 -30.30 21.67 21.28
N GLY A 247 -31.02 21.20 22.28
CA GLY A 247 -32.38 21.69 22.58
C GLY A 247 -33.44 21.23 21.58
N GLY A 248 -33.21 20.17 20.85
CA GLY A 248 -34.13 19.53 19.93
C GLY A 248 -34.09 20.08 18.50
N ILE A 249 -33.09 20.91 18.14
CA ILE A 249 -33.00 21.54 16.83
C ILE A 249 -31.54 21.43 16.32
N SER A 250 -31.38 21.03 15.06
CA SER A 250 -30.11 21.09 14.34
C SER A 250 -30.28 21.84 13.00
N THR A 251 -29.31 22.64 12.62
CA THR A 251 -29.22 23.31 11.32
C THR A 251 -28.60 22.42 10.25
N LEU A 252 -28.03 21.27 10.64
CA LEU A 252 -27.56 20.27 9.68
C LEU A 252 -28.76 19.53 9.09
N THR A 253 -28.97 19.70 7.78
CA THR A 253 -30.06 19.09 7.02
C THR A 253 -29.52 18.20 5.90
N ASP A 254 -30.40 17.53 5.18
CA ASP A 254 -30.03 16.75 3.99
C ASP A 254 -29.48 17.63 2.84
N LYS A 255 -29.62 18.95 2.94
CA LYS A 255 -29.08 19.94 2.00
C LYS A 255 -27.71 20.50 2.40
N SER A 256 -27.30 20.30 3.64
CA SER A 256 -26.00 20.79 4.17
C SER A 256 -24.82 20.29 3.35
N ALA A 257 -23.72 21.04 3.35
CA ALA A 257 -22.50 20.66 2.64
C ALA A 257 -21.95 19.31 3.16
N PRO A 258 -21.41 18.46 2.30
CA PRO A 258 -20.83 17.17 2.71
C PRO A 258 -19.77 17.30 3.81
N ASP A 259 -18.92 18.33 3.73
CA ASP A 259 -17.84 18.59 4.69
C ASP A 259 -18.37 18.95 6.08
N ALA A 260 -19.47 19.71 6.17
CA ALA A 260 -20.12 20.04 7.43
C ALA A 260 -20.72 18.81 8.10
N ILE A 261 -21.39 17.94 7.33
CA ILE A 261 -21.93 16.68 7.83
C ILE A 261 -20.81 15.75 8.30
N TYR A 262 -19.75 15.66 7.50
CA TYR A 262 -18.61 14.82 7.83
C TYR A 262 -17.89 15.31 9.12
N SER A 263 -17.62 16.60 9.23
CA SER A 263 -16.97 17.19 10.41
C SER A 263 -17.74 16.93 11.70
N HIS A 264 -19.07 16.82 11.62
CA HIS A 264 -19.93 16.66 12.78
C HIS A 264 -20.22 15.21 13.15
N PHE A 265 -20.55 14.37 12.15
CA PHE A 265 -20.96 12.97 12.36
C PHE A 265 -19.98 11.93 11.82
N ASN A 266 -18.91 12.34 11.16
CA ASN A 266 -17.90 11.46 10.51
C ASN A 266 -18.55 10.46 9.51
N VAL A 267 -19.59 10.89 8.78
CA VAL A 267 -20.34 10.06 7.83
C VAL A 267 -20.54 10.76 6.49
N SER A 268 -20.84 9.98 5.44
CA SER A 268 -21.18 10.56 4.13
C SER A 268 -22.54 11.27 4.16
N LYS A 269 -22.72 12.29 3.31
CA LYS A 269 -24.02 12.94 3.11
C LYS A 269 -25.13 11.94 2.72
N ALA A 270 -24.80 10.91 1.95
CA ALA A 270 -25.74 9.86 1.57
C ALA A 270 -26.19 9.01 2.78
N ALA A 271 -25.25 8.65 3.66
CA ALA A 271 -25.56 7.92 4.90
C ALA A 271 -26.41 8.79 5.85
N TYR A 272 -26.02 10.06 6.04
CA TYR A 272 -26.76 11.02 6.84
C TYR A 272 -28.20 11.21 6.33
N LYS A 273 -28.38 11.43 5.03
CA LYS A 273 -29.71 11.55 4.40
C LYS A 273 -30.58 10.31 4.61
N LYS A 274 -29.98 9.10 4.50
CA LYS A 274 -30.69 7.84 4.77
C LYS A 274 -31.12 7.74 6.23
N ALA A 275 -30.25 8.14 7.18
CA ALA A 275 -30.55 8.13 8.60
C ALA A 275 -31.66 9.11 8.94
N LEU A 276 -31.61 10.35 8.42
CA LEU A 276 -32.72 11.32 8.57
C LEU A 276 -34.04 10.78 8.02
N GLY A 277 -34.01 10.17 6.83
CA GLY A 277 -35.21 9.55 6.23
C GLY A 277 -35.77 8.40 7.07
N ALA A 278 -34.94 7.62 7.72
CA ALA A 278 -35.39 6.57 8.64
C ALA A 278 -36.02 7.14 9.93
N LEU A 279 -35.35 8.10 10.56
CA LEU A 279 -35.85 8.80 11.75
C LEU A 279 -37.18 9.53 11.49
N TYR A 280 -37.29 10.16 10.31
CA TYR A 280 -38.57 10.79 9.88
C TYR A 280 -39.70 9.76 9.73
N LYS A 281 -39.44 8.61 9.09
CA LYS A 281 -40.42 7.51 8.99
C LYS A 281 -40.82 6.94 10.36
N GLN A 282 -39.87 6.90 11.31
CA GLN A 282 -40.14 6.51 12.69
C GLN A 282 -40.89 7.58 13.51
N LYS A 283 -41.16 8.74 12.93
CA LYS A 283 -41.81 9.88 13.59
C LYS A 283 -41.00 10.41 14.79
N LYS A 284 -39.68 10.27 14.77
CA LYS A 284 -38.79 10.79 15.82
C LYS A 284 -38.31 12.22 15.53
N ILE A 285 -38.32 12.63 14.28
CA ILE A 285 -37.91 13.97 13.86
C ILE A 285 -38.86 14.55 12.81
N THR A 286 -38.88 15.89 12.68
CA THR A 286 -39.43 16.62 11.53
C THR A 286 -38.31 17.23 10.72
N LEU A 287 -38.51 17.29 9.39
CA LEU A 287 -37.58 17.86 8.43
C LEU A 287 -38.14 19.13 7.83
N SER A 288 -37.37 20.20 7.87
CA SER A 288 -37.64 21.44 7.10
C SER A 288 -36.42 21.78 6.25
N PRO A 289 -36.51 22.72 5.28
CA PRO A 289 -35.39 23.10 4.45
C PRO A 289 -34.18 23.59 5.23
N ASP A 290 -34.36 24.17 6.42
CA ASP A 290 -33.37 24.88 7.17
C ASP A 290 -33.05 24.23 8.53
N ALA A 291 -33.83 23.24 8.96
CA ALA A 291 -33.65 22.61 10.25
C ALA A 291 -34.22 21.19 10.34
N VAL A 292 -33.60 20.39 11.18
CA VAL A 292 -34.11 19.09 11.68
C VAL A 292 -34.55 19.32 13.13
N ARG A 293 -35.74 18.84 13.50
CA ARG A 293 -36.29 19.01 14.84
C ARG A 293 -36.71 17.69 15.44
N LEU A 294 -36.41 17.49 16.71
CA LEU A 294 -36.86 16.34 17.48
C LEU A 294 -38.36 16.46 17.74
N ILE A 295 -39.13 15.38 17.58
CA ILE A 295 -40.52 15.27 18.00
C ILE A 295 -40.53 14.82 19.44
N LYS A 296 -41.10 15.64 20.32
CA LYS A 296 -41.31 15.31 21.75
C LYS A 296 -42.52 14.38 21.92
#